data_e7f2d7bcaa0cfd087693e630975d7bff
#
_entry.id   e7f2d7bcaa0cfd087693e630975d7bff
#
_cell.length_a   1.000
_cell.length_b   1.000
_cell.length_c   1.000
_cell.angle_alpha   90.00
_cell.angle_beta   90.00
_cell.angle_gamma   90.00
#
_symmetry.space_group_name_H-M   'P 1'
#
loop_
_entity.id
_entity.type
_entity.pdbx_description
1 polymer ?
#
loop_
_entity_poly.entity_id
_entity_poly.type
_entity_poly.pdbx_seq_one_letter_code
_entity_poly.pdbx_strand_id
1 'polypeptide(L)'
;ESSMAALNIPLASAKWNALSKANISALDDWGSDLVEKQLLSYMFRLNYDYNSRYLLTVSGRWDGASQLAKGNKWAFFPSAALGWRLDQEGFLQDVSWLNQLKLRVGVGVTGNSAIDPYQTKGAVVPIYYPYGDSSTSGFVASDPVATGGTVAMANKDLTWEKTTQYNIGVDYSVLNGRISGVLDFYTSRTTDLLMQMGIPSLNG
;
A
#
# COMPACT_ATOMS: atom_id res chain seq x y z
N GLU A 1 -0.98 15.79 -6.14
CA GLU A 1 -1.28 16.76 -5.08
C GLU A 1 -0.23 17.87 -5.12
N SER A 2 -0.65 19.12 -5.20
CA SER A 2 0.27 20.25 -5.20
C SER A 2 -0.01 21.10 -3.96
N SER A 3 1.03 21.38 -3.18
CA SER A 3 0.94 22.26 -2.00
C SER A 3 1.87 23.44 -2.18
N MET A 4 1.40 24.63 -1.75
CA MET A 4 2.20 25.83 -1.66
C MET A 4 1.96 26.45 -0.30
N ALA A 5 3.03 26.81 0.41
CA ALA A 5 2.96 27.52 1.64
C ALA A 5 3.79 28.81 1.60
N ALA A 6 3.21 29.91 2.01
CA ALA A 6 3.93 31.15 2.23
C ALA A 6 3.33 31.87 3.45
N LEU A 7 4.19 32.33 4.34
CA LEU A 7 3.81 33.14 5.49
C LEU A 7 3.92 34.63 5.13
N ASN A 8 3.15 35.46 5.85
CA ASN A 8 3.19 36.91 5.68
C ASN A 8 2.81 37.45 4.28
N ILE A 9 1.89 36.77 3.60
CA ILE A 9 1.28 37.33 2.38
C ILE A 9 0.32 38.43 2.75
N PRO A 10 0.44 39.66 2.19
CA PRO A 10 -0.52 40.74 2.45
C PRO A 10 -1.93 40.30 2.09
N LEU A 11 -2.93 40.62 2.95
CA LEU A 11 -4.33 40.22 2.76
C LEU A 11 -4.90 40.62 1.38
N ALA A 12 -4.44 41.74 0.83
CA ALA A 12 -4.79 42.20 -0.52
C ALA A 12 -4.33 41.25 -1.65
N SER A 13 -3.27 40.45 -1.39
CA SER A 13 -2.70 39.51 -2.35
C SER A 13 -3.22 38.08 -2.15
N ALA A 14 -3.92 37.80 -1.04
CA ALA A 14 -4.42 36.46 -0.72
C ALA A 14 -5.43 35.92 -1.76
N LYS A 15 -6.17 36.79 -2.43
CA LYS A 15 -7.11 36.42 -3.50
C LYS A 15 -6.43 35.82 -4.75
N TRP A 16 -5.15 36.09 -4.96
CA TRP A 16 -4.43 35.70 -6.16
C TRP A 16 -3.57 34.46 -5.99
N ASN A 17 -3.42 33.96 -4.76
CA ASN A 17 -2.59 32.78 -4.42
C ASN A 17 -1.20 32.81 -5.10
N ALA A 18 -0.63 34.01 -5.27
CA ALA A 18 0.62 34.19 -5.98
C ALA A 18 1.77 34.46 -5.02
N LEU A 19 2.69 33.52 -4.91
CA LEU A 19 3.92 33.64 -4.10
C LEU A 19 4.75 34.88 -4.49
N SER A 20 4.72 35.30 -5.76
CA SER A 20 5.38 36.50 -6.23
C SER A 20 4.89 37.80 -5.61
N LYS A 21 3.74 37.79 -4.93
CA LYS A 21 3.17 38.94 -4.21
C LYS A 21 3.48 38.91 -2.72
N ALA A 22 4.12 37.86 -2.22
CA ALA A 22 4.57 37.81 -0.85
C ALA A 22 5.73 38.80 -0.63
N ASN A 23 5.79 39.35 0.59
CA ASN A 23 6.92 40.18 0.96
C ASN A 23 8.14 39.28 1.24
N ILE A 24 9.08 39.21 0.30
CA ILE A 24 10.27 38.37 0.36
C ILE A 24 11.12 38.63 1.62
N SER A 25 11.15 39.88 2.08
CA SER A 25 11.88 40.24 3.30
C SER A 25 11.23 39.75 4.62
N ALA A 26 9.97 39.29 4.54
CA ALA A 26 9.19 38.82 5.68
C ALA A 26 8.74 37.36 5.50
N LEU A 27 9.32 36.63 4.56
CA LEU A 27 9.11 35.18 4.38
C LEU A 27 9.97 34.44 5.40
N ASP A 28 9.34 33.90 6.44
CA ASP A 28 10.01 33.02 7.41
C ASP A 28 10.11 31.58 6.88
N ASP A 29 9.14 31.17 6.07
CA ASP A 29 9.14 29.87 5.40
C ASP A 29 8.36 29.94 4.08
N TRP A 30 8.89 29.33 3.05
CA TRP A 30 8.21 29.18 1.78
C TRP A 30 8.58 27.87 1.12
N GLY A 31 7.62 27.19 0.54
CA GLY A 31 7.83 25.93 -0.14
C GLY A 31 6.74 25.66 -1.18
N SER A 32 7.09 24.93 -2.20
CA SER A 32 6.14 24.34 -3.11
C SER A 32 6.57 22.91 -3.39
N ASP A 33 5.64 21.98 -3.33
CA ASP A 33 5.88 20.59 -3.63
C ASP A 33 4.84 20.09 -4.62
N LEU A 34 5.28 19.28 -5.56
CA LEU A 34 4.43 18.58 -6.53
C LEU A 34 4.66 17.09 -6.38
N VAL A 35 3.68 16.42 -5.82
CA VAL A 35 3.68 14.97 -5.62
C VAL A 35 2.72 14.32 -6.60
N GLU A 36 3.24 13.44 -7.45
CA GLU A 36 2.45 12.68 -8.39
C GLU A 36 2.51 11.19 -8.05
N LYS A 37 1.35 10.57 -7.87
CA LYS A 37 1.19 9.16 -7.57
C LYS A 37 0.14 8.56 -8.51
N GLN A 38 0.51 7.48 -9.18
CA GLN A 38 -0.37 6.77 -10.11
C GLN A 38 -0.44 5.29 -9.74
N LEU A 39 -1.65 4.75 -9.78
CA LEU A 39 -1.94 3.34 -9.62
C LEU A 39 -2.82 2.88 -10.77
N LEU A 40 -2.41 1.80 -11.44
CA LEU A 40 -3.18 1.16 -12.49
C LEU A 40 -3.38 -0.32 -12.15
N SER A 41 -4.62 -0.78 -12.28
CA SER A 41 -4.98 -2.16 -11.90
C SER A 41 -5.82 -2.82 -12.98
N TYR A 42 -5.49 -4.07 -13.29
CA TYR A 42 -6.30 -4.96 -14.11
C TYR A 42 -6.75 -6.14 -13.24
N MET A 43 -8.04 -6.46 -13.30
CA MET A 43 -8.61 -7.53 -12.47
C MET A 43 -9.48 -8.45 -13.32
N PHE A 44 -9.38 -9.75 -13.01
CA PHE A 44 -10.34 -10.74 -13.48
C PHE A 44 -10.85 -11.58 -12.31
N ARG A 45 -12.06 -12.12 -12.45
CA ARG A 45 -12.65 -13.07 -11.51
C ARG A 45 -13.50 -14.07 -12.26
N LEU A 46 -13.32 -15.34 -11.90
CA LEU A 46 -14.13 -16.47 -12.38
C LEU A 46 -14.79 -17.12 -11.18
N ASN A 47 -16.10 -17.30 -11.25
CA ASN A 47 -16.88 -18.08 -10.30
C ASN A 47 -17.46 -19.28 -11.04
N TYR A 48 -17.29 -20.45 -10.48
CA TYR A 48 -17.82 -21.70 -11.03
C TYR A 48 -18.60 -22.43 -9.93
N ASP A 49 -19.80 -22.83 -10.25
CA ASP A 49 -20.69 -23.62 -9.40
C ASP A 49 -21.01 -24.92 -10.13
N TYR A 50 -20.75 -26.02 -9.46
CA TYR A 50 -21.13 -27.34 -9.97
C TYR A 50 -22.14 -28.00 -9.04
N ASN A 51 -23.39 -28.18 -9.53
CA ASN A 51 -24.51 -28.79 -8.85
C ASN A 51 -24.82 -28.15 -7.48
N SER A 52 -24.52 -26.87 -7.28
CA SER A 52 -24.62 -26.19 -5.98
C SER A 52 -23.87 -26.89 -4.84
N ARG A 53 -22.94 -27.79 -5.15
CA ARG A 53 -22.13 -28.55 -4.20
C ARG A 53 -20.70 -28.05 -4.11
N TYR A 54 -20.09 -27.84 -5.26
CA TYR A 54 -18.71 -27.40 -5.40
C TYR A 54 -18.68 -25.98 -5.96
N LEU A 55 -18.16 -25.09 -5.17
CA LEU A 55 -18.07 -23.67 -5.49
C LEU A 55 -16.60 -23.31 -5.65
N LEU A 56 -16.20 -22.84 -6.81
CA LEU A 56 -14.85 -22.39 -7.07
C LEU A 56 -14.86 -20.92 -7.45
N THR A 57 -14.02 -20.14 -6.78
CA THR A 57 -13.75 -18.76 -7.14
C THR A 57 -12.25 -18.63 -7.40
N VAL A 58 -11.88 -18.11 -8.56
CA VAL A 58 -10.49 -17.77 -8.89
C VAL A 58 -10.47 -16.31 -9.31
N SER A 59 -9.54 -15.55 -8.77
CA SER A 59 -9.33 -14.18 -9.21
C SER A 59 -7.86 -13.83 -9.26
N GLY A 60 -7.54 -12.83 -10.06
CA GLY A 60 -6.21 -12.29 -10.14
C GLY A 60 -6.28 -10.78 -10.39
N ARG A 61 -5.38 -10.05 -9.77
CA ARG A 61 -5.24 -8.61 -9.94
C ARG A 61 -3.79 -8.30 -10.29
N TRP A 62 -3.62 -7.55 -11.36
CA TRP A 62 -2.32 -7.06 -11.80
C TRP A 62 -2.25 -5.56 -11.52
N ASP A 63 -1.44 -5.18 -10.56
CA ASP A 63 -1.33 -3.79 -10.09
C ASP A 63 0.02 -3.20 -10.48
N GLY A 64 -0.01 -1.96 -10.96
CA GLY A 64 1.17 -1.18 -11.26
C GLY A 64 1.17 0.12 -10.47
N ALA A 65 2.23 0.38 -9.69
CA ALA A 65 2.40 1.56 -8.86
C ALA A 65 3.61 2.40 -9.32
N SER A 66 3.40 3.70 -9.51
CA SER A 66 4.43 4.60 -10.04
C SER A 66 5.60 4.83 -9.08
N GLN A 67 5.34 4.75 -7.75
CA GLN A 67 6.31 5.01 -6.69
C GLN A 67 7.37 3.92 -6.49
N LEU A 68 7.15 2.73 -7.06
CA LEU A 68 8.08 1.61 -6.94
C LEU A 68 9.22 1.69 -7.96
N ALA A 69 10.28 0.91 -7.73
CA ALA A 69 11.47 0.89 -8.55
C ALA A 69 11.19 0.44 -10.00
N LYS A 70 12.01 0.91 -10.92
CA LYS A 70 11.95 0.48 -12.33
C LYS A 70 12.19 -1.04 -12.40
N GLY A 71 11.23 -1.77 -12.99
CA GLY A 71 11.23 -3.23 -13.03
C GLY A 71 10.34 -3.89 -11.96
N ASN A 72 10.11 -3.23 -10.81
CA ASN A 72 9.31 -3.75 -9.71
C ASN A 72 7.94 -3.06 -9.58
N LYS A 73 7.57 -2.19 -10.53
CA LYS A 73 6.32 -1.43 -10.49
C LYS A 73 5.08 -2.30 -10.55
N TRP A 74 5.15 -3.42 -11.27
CA TRP A 74 4.04 -4.32 -11.53
C TRP A 74 4.15 -5.58 -10.69
N ALA A 75 3.03 -5.97 -10.07
CA ALA A 75 2.91 -7.24 -9.37
C ALA A 75 1.57 -7.90 -9.64
N PHE A 76 1.55 -9.23 -9.57
CA PHE A 76 0.36 -10.04 -9.73
C PHE A 76 -0.06 -10.62 -8.38
N PHE A 77 -1.36 -10.48 -8.06
CA PHE A 77 -1.97 -10.90 -6.81
C PHE A 77 -3.07 -11.91 -7.10
N PRO A 78 -2.75 -13.21 -7.11
CA PRO A 78 -3.74 -14.26 -7.31
C PRO A 78 -4.54 -14.55 -6.04
N SER A 79 -5.77 -15.02 -6.20
CA SER A 79 -6.51 -15.67 -5.15
C SER A 79 -7.37 -16.82 -5.68
N ALA A 80 -7.56 -17.84 -4.86
CA ALA A 80 -8.43 -18.96 -5.14
C ALA A 80 -9.17 -19.36 -3.88
N ALA A 81 -10.46 -19.69 -4.02
CA ALA A 81 -11.28 -20.20 -2.94
C ALA A 81 -12.14 -21.36 -3.44
N LEU A 82 -12.22 -22.41 -2.64
CA LEU A 82 -13.04 -23.57 -2.85
C LEU A 82 -14.08 -23.67 -1.71
N GLY A 83 -15.33 -23.83 -2.07
CA GLY A 83 -16.42 -24.13 -1.16
C GLY A 83 -17.02 -25.49 -1.48
N TRP A 84 -17.18 -26.33 -0.48
CA TRP A 84 -17.83 -27.63 -0.59
C TRP A 84 -19.03 -27.69 0.32
N ARG A 85 -20.21 -27.85 -0.27
CA ARG A 85 -21.48 -28.02 0.45
C ARG A 85 -21.71 -29.49 0.77
N LEU A 86 -21.26 -29.89 1.94
CA LEU A 86 -21.37 -31.25 2.44
C LEU A 86 -22.85 -31.66 2.67
N ASP A 87 -23.70 -30.70 3.02
CA ASP A 87 -25.14 -30.88 3.20
C ASP A 87 -25.84 -31.38 1.92
N GLN A 88 -25.24 -31.16 0.75
CA GLN A 88 -25.80 -31.61 -0.55
C GLN A 88 -25.30 -32.99 -0.98
N GLU A 89 -24.43 -33.62 -0.20
CA GLU A 89 -23.88 -34.92 -0.52
C GLU A 89 -24.86 -36.04 -0.04
N GLY A 90 -24.97 -37.11 -0.83
CA GLY A 90 -25.90 -38.18 -0.59
C GLY A 90 -25.80 -38.82 0.79
N PHE A 91 -24.61 -38.80 1.41
CA PHE A 91 -24.41 -39.38 2.73
C PHE A 91 -24.89 -38.50 3.89
N LEU A 92 -25.21 -37.20 3.64
CA LEU A 92 -25.73 -36.26 4.65
C LEU A 92 -27.15 -35.80 4.36
N GLN A 93 -27.77 -36.15 3.23
CA GLN A 93 -29.10 -35.71 2.84
C GLN A 93 -30.20 -36.23 3.80
N ASP A 94 -30.01 -37.40 4.40
CA ASP A 94 -30.97 -38.00 5.31
C ASP A 94 -30.82 -37.52 6.77
N VAL A 95 -29.90 -36.64 7.05
CA VAL A 95 -29.64 -36.13 8.40
C VAL A 95 -30.58 -34.96 8.71
N SER A 96 -31.72 -35.24 9.32
CA SER A 96 -32.81 -34.28 9.54
C SER A 96 -32.47 -33.07 10.42
N TRP A 97 -31.47 -33.17 11.28
CA TRP A 97 -31.05 -32.09 12.17
C TRP A 97 -30.02 -31.15 11.54
N LEU A 98 -29.39 -31.55 10.42
CA LEU A 98 -28.38 -30.78 9.70
C LEU A 98 -29.02 -30.00 8.54
N ASN A 99 -29.04 -28.67 8.63
CA ASN A 99 -29.63 -27.83 7.59
C ASN A 99 -28.58 -27.34 6.60
N GLN A 100 -27.37 -27.03 7.06
CA GLN A 100 -26.28 -26.59 6.23
C GLN A 100 -24.94 -27.02 6.85
N LEU A 101 -24.06 -27.52 6.00
CA LEU A 101 -22.66 -27.75 6.33
C LEU A 101 -21.82 -27.46 5.09
N LYS A 102 -21.04 -26.37 5.17
CA LYS A 102 -20.18 -25.94 4.07
C LYS A 102 -18.76 -25.79 4.57
N LEU A 103 -17.84 -26.46 3.92
CA LEU A 103 -16.41 -26.30 4.11
C LEU A 103 -15.89 -25.27 3.10
N ARG A 104 -15.04 -24.37 3.55
CA ARG A 104 -14.37 -23.35 2.73
C ARG A 104 -12.87 -23.43 2.91
N VAL A 105 -12.14 -23.37 1.81
CA VAL A 105 -10.67 -23.25 1.81
C VAL A 105 -10.31 -22.15 0.86
N GLY A 106 -9.42 -21.27 1.25
CA GLY A 106 -9.00 -20.16 0.41
C GLY A 106 -7.52 -19.82 0.60
N VAL A 107 -6.94 -19.32 -0.46
CA VAL A 107 -5.61 -18.72 -0.48
C VAL A 107 -5.67 -17.44 -1.29
N GLY A 108 -5.00 -16.40 -0.80
CA GLY A 108 -4.93 -15.14 -1.52
C GLY A 108 -3.63 -14.41 -1.23
N VAL A 109 -3.17 -13.68 -2.23
CA VAL A 109 -2.03 -12.77 -2.10
C VAL A 109 -2.53 -11.35 -2.26
N THR A 110 -2.16 -10.48 -1.33
CA THR A 110 -2.44 -9.03 -1.39
C THR A 110 -1.14 -8.26 -1.41
N GLY A 111 -1.14 -7.12 -2.10
CA GLY A 111 0.01 -6.22 -2.18
C GLY A 111 -0.23 -4.91 -1.47
N ASN A 112 0.83 -4.37 -0.90
CA ASN A 112 0.87 -3.02 -0.35
C ASN A 112 2.02 -2.25 -0.99
N SER A 113 1.75 -1.03 -1.44
CA SER A 113 2.72 -0.08 -2.00
C SER A 113 2.66 1.27 -1.29
N ALA A 114 2.28 1.27 0.01
CA ALA A 114 2.10 2.48 0.81
C ALA A 114 3.46 3.07 1.23
N ILE A 115 4.14 3.64 0.24
CA ILE A 115 5.38 4.40 0.40
C ILE A 115 5.23 5.75 -0.27
N ASP A 116 6.03 6.70 0.15
CA ASP A 116 6.07 8.01 -0.46
C ASP A 116 6.68 7.94 -1.87
N PRO A 117 6.20 8.76 -2.80
CA PRO A 117 6.79 8.88 -4.12
C PRO A 117 8.26 9.30 -4.05
N TYR A 118 9.01 8.94 -5.09
CA TYR A 118 10.42 9.31 -5.30
C TYR A 118 11.46 8.68 -4.36
N GLN A 119 11.07 7.84 -3.41
CA GLN A 119 11.99 7.10 -2.52
C GLN A 119 13.03 6.25 -3.29
N THR A 120 12.72 5.87 -4.52
CA THR A 120 13.66 5.15 -5.40
C THR A 120 14.78 6.01 -5.97
N LYS A 121 14.64 7.35 -5.91
CA LYS A 121 15.59 8.29 -6.49
C LYS A 121 16.49 8.97 -5.47
N GLY A 122 16.09 8.95 -4.17
CA GLY A 122 16.72 9.79 -3.15
C GLY A 122 16.38 11.25 -3.32
N ALA A 123 16.61 12.03 -2.28
CA ALA A 123 16.49 13.48 -2.31
C ALA A 123 17.85 14.13 -2.49
N VAL A 124 17.90 15.23 -3.26
CA VAL A 124 19.08 16.10 -3.39
C VAL A 124 18.69 17.46 -2.85
N VAL A 125 19.41 17.90 -1.82
CA VAL A 125 19.15 19.17 -1.14
C VAL A 125 20.33 20.13 -1.39
N PRO A 126 20.09 21.39 -1.80
CA PRO A 126 21.13 22.38 -1.90
C PRO A 126 21.61 22.77 -0.50
N ILE A 127 22.91 22.83 -0.32
CA ILE A 127 23.54 23.35 0.90
C ILE A 127 24.48 24.49 0.54
N TYR A 128 24.66 25.40 1.47
CA TYR A 128 25.52 26.57 1.30
C TYR A 128 26.70 26.48 2.23
N TYR A 129 27.89 26.56 1.67
CA TYR A 129 29.16 26.60 2.42
C TYR A 129 29.70 28.02 2.44
N PRO A 130 30.09 28.54 3.59
CA PRO A 130 30.83 29.81 3.65
C PRO A 130 32.22 29.61 3.00
N TYR A 131 32.57 30.52 2.11
CA TYR A 131 33.88 30.56 1.46
C TYR A 131 34.39 32.00 1.43
N GLY A 132 35.25 32.35 2.40
CA GLY A 132 35.68 33.73 2.61
C GLY A 132 34.46 34.62 2.97
N ASP A 133 34.35 35.76 2.24
CA ASP A 133 33.22 36.70 2.39
C ASP A 133 31.98 36.35 1.53
N SER A 134 32.00 35.19 0.89
CA SER A 134 30.90 34.71 0.02
C SER A 134 30.47 33.31 0.41
N SER A 135 29.29 32.90 -0.07
CA SER A 135 28.78 31.52 0.10
C SER A 135 28.80 30.79 -1.25
N THR A 136 29.24 29.56 -1.24
CA THR A 136 29.21 28.65 -2.39
C THR A 136 28.13 27.62 -2.16
N SER A 137 27.28 27.38 -3.19
CA SER A 137 26.25 26.33 -3.14
C SER A 137 26.84 24.98 -3.56
N GLY A 138 26.46 23.94 -2.83
CA GLY A 138 26.71 22.56 -3.20
C GLY A 138 25.41 21.75 -3.07
N PHE A 139 25.48 20.47 -3.39
CA PHE A 139 24.35 19.56 -3.25
C PHE A 139 24.76 18.34 -2.41
N VAL A 140 23.88 17.94 -1.54
CA VAL A 140 24.02 16.67 -0.78
C VAL A 140 22.83 15.78 -1.05
N ALA A 141 23.00 14.48 -0.85
CA ALA A 141 21.93 13.50 -1.06
C ALA A 141 20.73 13.70 -0.11
N SER A 142 20.96 14.35 1.04
CA SER A 142 19.94 14.99 1.89
C SER A 142 20.65 15.91 2.88
N ASP A 143 19.93 16.90 3.41
CA ASP A 143 20.44 17.77 4.48
C ASP A 143 20.18 17.10 5.83
N PRO A 144 21.22 16.62 6.54
CA PRO A 144 21.07 15.98 7.83
C PRO A 144 20.59 16.96 8.92
N VAL A 145 20.73 18.26 8.72
CA VAL A 145 20.28 19.28 9.67
C VAL A 145 18.82 19.63 9.42
N ALA A 146 18.41 19.85 8.18
CA ALA A 146 17.04 20.19 7.81
C ALA A 146 16.05 19.03 8.01
N THR A 147 16.52 17.79 7.88
CA THR A 147 15.69 16.58 8.04
C THR A 147 15.85 15.89 9.39
N GLY A 148 16.40 16.58 10.39
CA GLY A 148 16.61 15.98 11.71
C GLY A 148 17.65 14.86 11.74
N GLY A 149 18.62 14.88 10.83
CA GLY A 149 19.69 13.90 10.72
C GLY A 149 19.35 12.65 9.91
N THR A 150 18.19 12.60 9.27
CA THR A 150 17.79 11.45 8.43
C THR A 150 18.22 11.65 6.99
N VAL A 151 19.13 10.81 6.52
CA VAL A 151 19.52 10.76 5.10
C VAL A 151 18.58 9.82 4.36
N ALA A 152 17.84 10.32 3.39
CA ALA A 152 17.01 9.49 2.53
C ALA A 152 17.86 8.90 1.39
N MET A 153 18.35 7.68 1.58
CA MET A 153 19.08 6.97 0.53
C MET A 153 18.14 6.46 -0.55
N ALA A 154 18.56 6.56 -1.81
CA ALA A 154 17.83 5.97 -2.93
C ALA A 154 17.75 4.45 -2.80
N ASN A 155 16.55 3.89 -2.78
CA ASN A 155 16.35 2.45 -2.84
C ASN A 155 15.91 2.04 -4.26
N LYS A 156 16.84 1.49 -5.04
CA LYS A 156 16.61 1.06 -6.42
C LYS A 156 15.90 -0.31 -6.53
N ASP A 157 15.79 -1.04 -5.43
CA ASP A 157 15.21 -2.38 -5.37
C ASP A 157 13.82 -2.40 -4.71
N LEU A 158 13.25 -1.22 -4.47
CA LEU A 158 11.97 -1.05 -3.82
C LEU A 158 10.85 -1.77 -4.59
N THR A 159 10.17 -2.71 -3.93
CA THR A 159 9.15 -3.58 -4.50
C THR A 159 7.86 -3.56 -3.69
N TRP A 160 6.85 -4.29 -4.14
CA TRP A 160 5.61 -4.51 -3.42
C TRP A 160 5.84 -5.34 -2.16
N GLU A 161 5.32 -4.87 -1.04
CA GLU A 161 5.10 -5.72 0.13
C GLU A 161 3.97 -6.71 -0.20
N LYS A 162 4.16 -8.00 0.09
CA LYS A 162 3.21 -9.07 -0.23
C LYS A 162 2.77 -9.80 1.03
N THR A 163 1.45 -9.89 1.22
CA THR A 163 0.87 -10.71 2.28
C THR A 163 0.13 -11.87 1.65
N THR A 164 0.58 -13.09 1.93
CA THR A 164 -0.10 -14.32 1.57
C THR A 164 -0.94 -14.79 2.75
N GLN A 165 -2.21 -15.03 2.51
CA GLN A 165 -3.17 -15.49 3.52
C GLN A 165 -3.77 -16.83 3.10
N TYR A 166 -3.84 -17.75 4.04
CA TYR A 166 -4.57 -19.02 3.94
C TYR A 166 -5.74 -18.99 4.91
N ASN A 167 -6.88 -19.45 4.47
CA ASN A 167 -8.10 -19.50 5.27
C ASN A 167 -8.78 -20.87 5.11
N ILE A 168 -9.26 -21.44 6.22
CA ILE A 168 -10.12 -22.61 6.25
C ILE A 168 -11.31 -22.25 7.12
N GLY A 169 -12.52 -22.39 6.58
CA GLY A 169 -13.76 -22.05 7.28
C GLY A 169 -14.81 -23.16 7.19
N VAL A 170 -15.64 -23.22 8.21
CA VAL A 170 -16.80 -24.10 8.27
C VAL A 170 -18.04 -23.28 8.59
N ASP A 171 -19.01 -23.31 7.69
CA ASP A 171 -20.33 -22.73 7.91
C ASP A 171 -21.30 -23.86 8.29
N TYR A 172 -22.01 -23.76 9.41
CA TYR A 172 -22.96 -24.76 9.85
C TYR A 172 -24.29 -24.15 10.25
N SER A 173 -25.36 -24.92 10.04
CA SER A 173 -26.69 -24.62 10.53
C SER A 173 -27.39 -25.93 10.91
N VAL A 174 -27.91 -25.99 12.11
CA VAL A 174 -28.50 -27.21 12.66
C VAL A 174 -29.84 -26.91 13.36
N LEU A 175 -30.61 -27.97 13.66
CA LEU A 175 -31.87 -27.92 14.39
C LEU A 175 -32.91 -26.98 13.74
N ASN A 176 -33.14 -27.14 12.43
CA ASN A 176 -34.03 -26.31 11.63
C ASN A 176 -33.67 -24.82 11.67
N GLY A 177 -32.35 -24.54 11.63
CA GLY A 177 -31.82 -23.16 11.60
C GLY A 177 -31.79 -22.46 12.97
N ARG A 178 -32.09 -23.18 14.06
CA ARG A 178 -32.08 -22.58 15.42
C ARG A 178 -30.67 -22.27 15.91
N ILE A 179 -29.70 -23.04 15.46
CA ILE A 179 -28.29 -22.82 15.79
C ILE A 179 -27.53 -22.74 14.45
N SER A 180 -26.88 -21.62 14.21
CA SER A 180 -26.00 -21.42 13.06
C SER A 180 -24.75 -20.68 13.47
N GLY A 181 -23.66 -20.94 12.79
CA GLY A 181 -22.40 -20.29 13.07
C GLY A 181 -21.38 -20.48 11.96
N VAL A 182 -20.30 -19.74 12.08
CA VAL A 182 -19.15 -19.78 11.21
C VAL A 182 -17.90 -19.90 12.06
N LEU A 183 -17.03 -20.81 11.70
CA LEU A 183 -15.70 -20.96 12.30
C LEU A 183 -14.67 -20.76 11.21
N ASP A 184 -13.79 -19.80 11.39
CA ASP A 184 -12.71 -19.49 10.47
C ASP A 184 -11.35 -19.59 11.17
N PHE A 185 -10.43 -20.30 10.53
CA PHE A 185 -9.02 -20.34 10.89
C PHE A 185 -8.22 -19.76 9.76
N TYR A 186 -7.36 -18.81 10.06
CA TYR A 186 -6.51 -18.19 9.06
C TYR A 186 -5.07 -18.06 9.56
N THR A 187 -4.17 -18.05 8.63
CA THR A 187 -2.78 -17.68 8.83
C THR A 187 -2.32 -16.75 7.72
N SER A 188 -1.47 -15.80 8.05
CA SER A 188 -0.93 -14.87 7.06
C SER A 188 0.58 -14.73 7.23
N ARG A 189 1.26 -14.53 6.11
CA ARG A 189 2.69 -14.26 6.08
C ARG A 189 2.96 -13.07 5.16
N THR A 190 3.62 -12.05 5.70
CA THR A 190 4.06 -10.88 4.94
C THR A 190 5.54 -11.00 4.60
N THR A 191 5.89 -10.66 3.37
CA THR A 191 7.25 -10.63 2.84
C THR A 191 7.51 -9.27 2.20
N ASP A 192 8.80 -8.93 2.04
CA ASP A 192 9.23 -7.68 1.41
C ASP A 192 8.66 -6.43 2.13
N LEU A 193 8.72 -6.45 3.48
CA LEU A 193 8.16 -5.40 4.32
C LEU A 193 8.69 -4.01 3.95
N LEU A 194 7.77 -3.08 3.73
CA LEU A 194 8.08 -1.68 3.49
C LEU A 194 8.17 -0.95 4.83
N MET A 195 9.39 -0.74 5.31
CA MET A 195 9.64 -0.04 6.57
C MET A 195 10.82 0.93 6.44
N GLN A 196 10.70 2.06 7.12
CA GLN A 196 11.83 2.98 7.25
C GLN A 196 12.84 2.43 8.26
N MET A 197 14.09 2.39 7.88
CA MET A 197 15.16 1.94 8.72
C MET A 197 16.21 3.04 8.88
N GLY A 198 16.48 3.45 10.11
CA GLY A 198 17.56 4.38 10.41
C GLY A 198 18.92 3.71 10.18
N ILE A 199 19.71 4.27 9.27
CA ILE A 199 21.08 3.82 9.01
C ILE A 199 22.01 4.75 9.80
N PRO A 200 22.98 4.21 10.57
CA PRO A 200 23.97 5.04 11.25
C PRO A 200 24.75 5.90 10.25
N SER A 201 24.93 7.19 10.57
CA SER A 201 25.62 8.17 9.72
C SER A 201 27.09 7.85 9.43
N LEU A 202 27.67 6.87 10.16
CA LEU A 202 29.02 6.37 9.93
C LEU A 202 29.19 5.52 8.66
N ASN A 203 28.13 5.15 7.99
CA ASN A 203 28.15 4.28 6.81
C ASN A 203 28.02 5.03 5.48
N GLY A 204 28.04 6.35 5.48
CA GLY A 204 28.00 7.11 4.23
C GLY A 204 27.89 8.60 4.44
#